data_4aa220a64c829e12a6f367e7a80dbd92
#
_entry.id   4aa220a64c829e12a6f367e7a80dbd92
#
_cell.length_a   1.000
_cell.length_b   1.000
_cell.length_c   1.000
_cell.angle_alpha   90.00
_cell.angle_beta   90.00
_cell.angle_gamma   90.00
#
_symmetry.space_group_name_H-M   'P 1'
#
loop_
_entity.id
_entity.type
_entity.pdbx_description
1 polymer ?
#
loop_
_entity_poly.entity_id
_entity_poly.type
_entity_poly.pdbx_seq_one_letter_code
_entity_poly.pdbx_strand_id
1 'polypeptide(L)'
;FGHPKRIIPKEDQIADAILDEFIRLDPESKVACEVFVTTGLVIIGGEVRSNAWVDIREVARKVITDIGYTRAEYKFDAESCGIISLIESQSPDIFQGVIRDTPDEQGAGDQGMMFGYACTETEELMPLPIVLSHITLMELAAIRKEGGQMTYLRPDSKCQFTIEYDENQKAQRIDTLVLSTQHDPFTEDHMMHRQITEDVLNILLPRVIDKVHPSRKHLFDHDMKLLVNPTGKFVIGGPHGDTGLTGRKIIVDTYGGRG
;
A
#
# COMPACT_ATOMS: atom_id res chain seq x y z
N PHE A 1 15.22 5.21 -11.05
CA PHE A 1 14.80 5.84 -9.79
C PHE A 1 14.13 4.77 -8.96
N GLY A 2 14.81 4.23 -7.91
CA GLY A 2 14.21 3.29 -6.99
C GLY A 2 13.13 3.99 -6.19
N HIS A 3 11.87 3.77 -6.52
CA HIS A 3 10.79 4.16 -5.64
C HIS A 3 11.00 3.46 -4.29
N PRO A 4 10.93 4.17 -3.16
CA PRO A 4 10.85 3.51 -1.87
C PRO A 4 9.68 2.54 -1.96
N LYS A 5 9.89 1.29 -1.54
CA LYS A 5 8.85 0.25 -1.57
C LYS A 5 7.72 0.68 -0.67
N ARG A 6 6.72 1.37 -1.21
CA ARG A 6 5.50 1.75 -0.51
C ARG A 6 4.68 0.50 -0.27
N ILE A 7 4.00 0.43 0.86
CA ILE A 7 2.86 -0.49 0.96
C ILE A 7 1.70 0.20 0.27
N ILE A 8 1.51 -0.20 -0.97
CA ILE A 8 0.44 0.27 -1.84
C ILE A 8 -0.81 -0.58 -1.56
N PRO A 9 -2.00 0.00 -1.50
CA PRO A 9 -3.25 -0.74 -1.44
C PRO A 9 -3.34 -1.81 -2.54
N LYS A 10 -4.05 -2.88 -2.26
CA LYS A 10 -4.15 -4.03 -3.17
C LYS A 10 -4.74 -3.69 -4.55
N GLU A 11 -5.71 -2.79 -4.58
CA GLU A 11 -6.33 -2.27 -5.80
C GLU A 11 -5.32 -1.50 -6.65
N ASP A 12 -4.51 -0.66 -6.03
CA ASP A 12 -3.46 0.11 -6.72
C ASP A 12 -2.34 -0.82 -7.20
N GLN A 13 -1.97 -1.86 -6.41
CA GLN A 13 -1.00 -2.85 -6.85
C GLN A 13 -1.46 -3.63 -8.10
N ILE A 14 -2.76 -3.91 -8.21
CA ILE A 14 -3.31 -4.56 -9.41
C ILE A 14 -3.26 -3.62 -10.61
N ALA A 15 -3.67 -2.36 -10.44
CA ALA A 15 -3.63 -1.36 -11.50
C ALA A 15 -2.19 -1.10 -11.98
N ASP A 16 -1.25 -0.93 -11.05
CA ASP A 16 0.17 -0.74 -11.34
C ASP A 16 0.78 -1.94 -12.09
N ALA A 17 0.46 -3.16 -11.66
CA ALA A 17 0.96 -4.36 -12.33
C ALA A 17 0.42 -4.51 -13.77
N ILE A 18 -0.82 -4.09 -14.01
CA ILE A 18 -1.40 -4.05 -15.36
C ILE A 18 -0.66 -3.01 -16.22
N LEU A 19 -0.43 -1.83 -15.69
CA LEU A 19 0.34 -0.77 -16.34
C LEU A 19 1.76 -1.25 -16.67
N ASP A 20 2.45 -1.82 -15.69
CA ASP A 20 3.82 -2.33 -15.85
C ASP A 20 3.90 -3.40 -16.95
N GLU A 21 2.94 -4.31 -17.03
CA GLU A 21 2.94 -5.38 -18.02
C GLU A 21 2.67 -4.85 -19.44
N PHE A 22 1.77 -3.87 -19.60
CA PHE A 22 1.58 -3.21 -20.89
C PHE A 22 2.82 -2.46 -21.34
N ILE A 23 3.43 -1.64 -20.48
CA ILE A 23 4.65 -0.87 -20.80
C ILE A 23 5.84 -1.81 -21.06
N ARG A 24 5.95 -2.92 -20.37
CA ARG A 24 6.99 -3.91 -20.60
C ARG A 24 6.93 -4.51 -22.01
N LEU A 25 5.73 -4.72 -22.53
CA LEU A 25 5.51 -5.31 -23.87
C LEU A 25 5.46 -4.26 -24.98
N ASP A 26 4.94 -3.09 -24.70
CA ASP A 26 4.84 -1.95 -25.61
C ASP A 26 5.05 -0.65 -24.82
N PRO A 27 6.28 -0.07 -24.86
CA PRO A 27 6.60 1.16 -24.11
C PRO A 27 5.75 2.39 -24.48
N GLU A 28 5.09 2.36 -25.64
CA GLU A 28 4.22 3.45 -26.10
C GLU A 28 2.76 3.29 -25.63
N SER A 29 2.48 2.28 -24.83
CA SER A 29 1.15 2.03 -24.28
C SER A 29 0.61 3.22 -23.48
N LYS A 30 -0.67 3.50 -23.64
CA LYS A 30 -1.43 4.42 -22.80
C LYS A 30 -2.43 3.58 -22.01
N VAL A 31 -2.31 3.63 -20.70
CA VAL A 31 -3.07 2.74 -19.78
C VAL A 31 -3.73 3.59 -18.71
N ALA A 32 -5.03 3.55 -18.63
CA ALA A 32 -5.85 4.20 -17.62
C ALA A 32 -6.78 3.14 -17.01
N CYS A 33 -6.23 2.33 -16.11
CA CYS A 33 -6.95 1.23 -15.45
C CYS A 33 -7.33 1.58 -14.02
N GLU A 34 -8.58 1.38 -13.69
CA GLU A 34 -9.14 1.50 -12.35
C GLU A 34 -9.56 0.13 -11.84
N VAL A 35 -9.36 -0.11 -10.55
CA VAL A 35 -9.64 -1.40 -9.91
C VAL A 35 -10.53 -1.20 -8.69
N PHE A 36 -11.64 -1.93 -8.69
CA PHE A 36 -12.54 -2.05 -7.55
C PHE A 36 -12.45 -3.47 -6.98
N VAL A 37 -12.30 -3.60 -5.67
CA VAL A 37 -12.26 -4.89 -4.98
C VAL A 37 -13.28 -4.94 -3.86
N THR A 38 -13.95 -6.09 -3.72
CA THR A 38 -14.89 -6.36 -2.63
C THR A 38 -14.87 -7.85 -2.30
N THR A 39 -15.75 -8.32 -1.43
CA THR A 39 -15.85 -9.74 -1.07
C THR A 39 -15.95 -10.62 -2.31
N GLY A 40 -14.96 -11.46 -2.54
CA GLY A 40 -14.95 -12.44 -3.62
C GLY A 40 -14.94 -11.89 -5.05
N LEU A 41 -14.73 -10.57 -5.25
CA LEU A 41 -14.83 -9.95 -6.57
C LEU A 41 -13.79 -8.86 -6.79
N VAL A 42 -13.22 -8.86 -8.00
CA VAL A 42 -12.40 -7.77 -8.57
C VAL A 42 -13.05 -7.30 -9.86
N ILE A 43 -13.25 -6.01 -10.00
CA ILE A 43 -13.69 -5.37 -11.25
C ILE A 43 -12.56 -4.45 -11.71
N ILE A 44 -12.12 -4.62 -12.95
CA ILE A 44 -11.08 -3.85 -13.60
C ILE A 44 -11.71 -3.16 -14.80
N GLY A 45 -11.72 -1.85 -14.79
CA GLY A 45 -12.28 -1.03 -15.87
C GLY A 45 -11.31 0.03 -16.33
N GLY A 46 -11.64 0.70 -17.40
CA GLY A 46 -10.85 1.79 -17.96
C GLY A 46 -10.49 1.59 -19.42
N GLU A 47 -9.54 2.38 -19.91
CA GLU A 47 -9.18 2.42 -21.31
C GLU A 47 -7.68 2.12 -21.50
N VAL A 48 -7.40 1.31 -22.51
CA VAL A 48 -6.02 0.98 -22.91
C VAL A 48 -5.85 1.21 -24.40
N ARG A 49 -4.73 1.82 -24.76
CA ARG A 49 -4.21 1.84 -26.12
C ARG A 49 -2.83 1.23 -26.13
N SER A 50 -2.68 0.10 -26.78
CA SER A 50 -1.42 -0.65 -26.89
C SER A 50 -1.44 -1.53 -28.12
N ASN A 51 -0.25 -1.85 -28.64
CA ASN A 51 -0.08 -2.92 -29.63
C ASN A 51 0.13 -4.29 -28.94
N ALA A 52 0.32 -4.31 -27.63
CA ALA A 52 0.49 -5.52 -26.84
C ALA A 52 -0.85 -6.11 -26.43
N TRP A 53 -0.87 -7.44 -26.25
CA TRP A 53 -1.93 -8.16 -25.59
C TRP A 53 -1.46 -8.61 -24.21
N VAL A 54 -2.27 -8.35 -23.18
CA VAL A 54 -2.01 -8.70 -21.78
C VAL A 54 -3.19 -9.51 -21.23
N ASP A 55 -2.90 -10.64 -20.59
CA ASP A 55 -3.90 -11.35 -19.80
C ASP A 55 -4.09 -10.65 -18.45
N ILE A 56 -5.00 -9.69 -18.43
CA ILE A 56 -5.31 -8.85 -17.25
C ILE A 56 -5.75 -9.69 -16.06
N ARG A 57 -6.45 -10.80 -16.28
CA ARG A 57 -6.94 -11.67 -15.20
C ARG A 57 -5.77 -12.42 -14.55
N GLU A 58 -4.85 -12.89 -15.35
CA GLU A 58 -3.65 -13.59 -14.83
C GLU A 58 -2.76 -12.62 -14.05
N VAL A 59 -2.54 -11.41 -14.55
CA VAL A 59 -1.82 -10.36 -13.83
C VAL A 59 -2.47 -10.06 -12.47
N ALA A 60 -3.78 -9.87 -12.45
CA ALA A 60 -4.51 -9.60 -11.20
C ALA A 60 -4.41 -10.77 -10.21
N ARG A 61 -4.56 -12.03 -10.65
CA ARG A 61 -4.42 -13.22 -9.79
C ARG A 61 -3.04 -13.34 -9.21
N LYS A 62 -2.01 -13.08 -10.02
CA LYS A 62 -0.63 -13.09 -9.55
C LYS A 62 -0.41 -12.06 -8.43
N VAL A 63 -0.89 -10.83 -8.61
CA VAL A 63 -0.78 -9.77 -7.58
C VAL A 63 -1.51 -10.17 -6.31
N ILE A 64 -2.75 -10.68 -6.41
CA ILE A 64 -3.53 -11.13 -5.25
C ILE A 64 -2.79 -12.24 -4.49
N THR A 65 -2.16 -13.18 -5.20
CA THR A 65 -1.31 -14.23 -4.62
C THR A 65 -0.09 -13.63 -3.92
N ASP A 66 0.62 -12.72 -4.58
CA ASP A 66 1.83 -12.08 -4.06
C ASP A 66 1.56 -11.23 -2.81
N ILE A 67 0.38 -10.61 -2.74
CA ILE A 67 -0.09 -9.91 -1.53
C ILE A 67 -0.31 -10.91 -0.39
N GLY A 68 -0.78 -12.12 -0.68
CA GLY A 68 -1.00 -13.21 0.28
C GLY A 68 -2.46 -13.57 0.53
N TYR A 69 -3.36 -13.18 -0.36
CA TYR A 69 -4.74 -13.67 -0.35
C TYR A 69 -4.81 -15.02 -1.06
N THR A 70 -4.42 -16.08 -0.34
CA THR A 70 -4.25 -17.45 -0.86
C THR A 70 -5.14 -18.48 -0.17
N ARG A 71 -6.06 -18.05 0.70
CA ARG A 71 -6.94 -18.93 1.47
C ARG A 71 -8.39 -18.51 1.35
N ALA A 72 -9.27 -19.48 1.10
CA ALA A 72 -10.72 -19.27 0.96
C ALA A 72 -11.36 -18.68 2.25
N GLU A 73 -10.76 -18.94 3.43
CA GLU A 73 -11.24 -18.39 4.72
C GLU A 73 -11.18 -16.87 4.77
N TYR A 74 -10.35 -16.24 3.94
CA TYR A 74 -10.28 -14.77 3.83
C TYR A 74 -11.47 -14.18 3.10
N LYS A 75 -12.35 -15.03 2.50
CA LYS A 75 -13.49 -14.63 1.67
C LYS A 75 -13.12 -13.77 0.46
N PHE A 76 -11.84 -13.79 0.14
CA PHE A 76 -11.21 -13.19 -1.02
C PHE A 76 -9.86 -13.88 -1.22
N ASP A 77 -9.71 -14.64 -2.29
CA ASP A 77 -8.48 -15.34 -2.60
C ASP A 77 -8.23 -15.39 -4.11
N ALA A 78 -6.96 -15.57 -4.47
CA ALA A 78 -6.50 -15.49 -5.86
C ALA A 78 -7.12 -16.55 -6.78
N GLU A 79 -7.46 -17.74 -6.26
CA GLU A 79 -7.99 -18.84 -7.08
C GLU A 79 -9.49 -18.69 -7.33
N SER A 80 -10.26 -18.36 -6.29
CA SER A 80 -11.71 -18.44 -6.31
C SER A 80 -12.42 -17.09 -6.54
N CYS A 81 -11.76 -15.93 -6.34
CA CYS A 81 -12.41 -14.66 -6.57
C CYS A 81 -12.80 -14.45 -8.05
N GLY A 82 -13.97 -13.89 -8.28
CA GLY A 82 -14.38 -13.45 -9.60
C GLY A 82 -13.50 -12.28 -10.08
N ILE A 83 -13.07 -12.29 -11.34
CA ILE A 83 -12.39 -11.16 -11.96
C ILE A 83 -13.13 -10.78 -13.23
N ILE A 84 -13.68 -9.56 -13.23
CA ILE A 84 -14.37 -8.97 -14.37
C ILE A 84 -13.46 -7.90 -14.96
N SER A 85 -13.11 -8.04 -16.23
CA SER A 85 -12.39 -7.03 -16.99
C SER A 85 -13.35 -6.32 -17.93
N LEU A 86 -13.41 -5.00 -17.83
CA LEU A 86 -14.20 -4.06 -18.63
C LEU A 86 -13.26 -3.02 -19.24
N ILE A 87 -12.11 -3.47 -19.73
CA ILE A 87 -11.14 -2.62 -20.40
C ILE A 87 -11.59 -2.40 -21.85
N GLU A 88 -11.67 -1.14 -22.25
CA GLU A 88 -12.02 -0.71 -23.59
C GLU A 88 -10.85 -0.03 -24.30
N SER A 89 -10.99 0.18 -25.61
CA SER A 89 -10.04 1.01 -26.35
C SER A 89 -10.30 2.49 -26.05
N GLN A 90 -9.22 3.27 -25.91
CA GLN A 90 -9.33 4.72 -25.66
C GLN A 90 -10.22 5.44 -26.68
N SER A 91 -11.10 6.32 -26.20
CA SER A 91 -11.98 7.14 -27.04
C SER A 91 -11.17 7.97 -28.05
N PRO A 92 -11.56 7.98 -29.34
CA PRO A 92 -10.92 8.83 -30.36
C PRO A 92 -10.98 10.33 -30.04
N ASP A 93 -12.02 10.77 -29.32
CA ASP A 93 -12.22 12.18 -28.98
C ASP A 93 -11.24 12.66 -27.90
N ILE A 94 -11.00 11.83 -26.87
CA ILE A 94 -9.96 12.10 -25.84
C ILE A 94 -8.59 12.09 -26.49
N PHE A 95 -8.36 11.18 -27.42
CA PHE A 95 -7.11 11.02 -28.13
C PHE A 95 -6.65 12.28 -28.88
N GLN A 96 -7.57 13.04 -29.50
CA GLN A 96 -7.25 14.29 -30.19
C GLN A 96 -6.60 15.35 -29.28
N GLY A 97 -6.93 15.32 -27.99
CA GLY A 97 -6.34 16.22 -26.98
C GLY A 97 -4.92 15.85 -26.55
N VAL A 98 -4.56 14.57 -26.64
CA VAL A 98 -3.32 14.01 -26.08
C VAL A 98 -2.18 13.99 -27.10
N ILE A 99 -2.42 13.57 -28.34
CA ILE A 99 -1.38 13.43 -29.36
C ILE A 99 -1.15 14.75 -30.08
N ARG A 100 0.12 15.10 -30.19
CA ARG A 100 0.64 16.24 -30.94
C ARG A 100 1.69 15.74 -31.95
N ASP A 101 2.08 16.64 -32.84
CA ASP A 101 3.03 16.32 -33.91
C ASP A 101 4.43 15.97 -33.40
N THR A 102 4.79 16.46 -32.21
CA THR A 102 6.05 16.15 -31.54
C THR A 102 5.85 15.62 -30.13
N PRO A 103 6.73 14.74 -29.62
CA PRO A 103 6.64 14.23 -28.26
C PRO A 103 6.67 15.33 -27.18
N ASP A 104 7.38 16.43 -27.42
CA ASP A 104 7.52 17.55 -26.47
C ASP A 104 6.23 18.36 -26.33
N GLU A 105 5.32 18.27 -27.30
CA GLU A 105 4.03 18.94 -27.31
C GLU A 105 2.88 18.05 -26.80
N GLN A 106 3.19 16.82 -26.38
CA GLN A 106 2.16 15.88 -25.94
C GLN A 106 1.30 16.49 -24.81
N GLY A 107 -0.01 16.45 -24.99
CA GLY A 107 -0.99 16.91 -24.00
C GLY A 107 -1.30 15.88 -22.92
N ALA A 108 -1.96 16.33 -21.86
CA ALA A 108 -2.52 15.45 -20.86
C ALA A 108 -3.94 15.01 -21.25
N GLY A 109 -4.37 13.83 -20.77
CA GLY A 109 -5.72 13.31 -21.01
C GLY A 109 -6.81 14.08 -20.28
N ASP A 110 -6.44 14.81 -19.22
CA ASP A 110 -7.36 15.64 -18.41
C ASP A 110 -6.61 16.81 -17.79
N GLN A 111 -7.35 17.77 -17.25
CA GLN A 111 -6.79 18.83 -16.41
C GLN A 111 -6.37 18.25 -15.04
N GLY A 112 -5.39 18.89 -14.40
CA GLY A 112 -4.89 18.43 -13.11
C GLY A 112 -4.28 19.57 -12.29
N MET A 113 -4.31 19.40 -10.96
CA MET A 113 -3.59 20.24 -10.01
C MET A 113 -2.68 19.32 -9.18
N MET A 114 -1.38 19.60 -9.18
CA MET A 114 -0.36 18.81 -8.48
C MET A 114 0.15 19.57 -7.29
N PHE A 115 0.31 18.85 -6.17
CA PHE A 115 0.97 19.34 -4.97
C PHE A 115 2.29 18.62 -4.81
N GLY A 116 3.38 19.38 -4.69
CA GLY A 116 4.71 18.86 -4.45
C GLY A 116 5.21 19.32 -3.08
N TYR A 117 5.79 18.40 -2.31
CA TYR A 117 6.42 18.68 -1.03
C TYR A 117 7.69 17.87 -0.87
N ALA A 118 8.73 18.50 -0.32
CA ALA A 118 9.96 17.80 0.04
C ALA A 118 10.51 18.38 1.34
N CYS A 119 11.14 17.55 2.16
CA CYS A 119 11.81 17.96 3.39
C CYS A 119 13.07 17.11 3.61
N THR A 120 13.94 17.58 4.50
CA THR A 120 15.21 16.90 4.82
C THR A 120 15.11 16.01 6.05
N GLU A 121 13.90 15.58 6.41
CA GLU A 121 13.70 14.71 7.57
C GLU A 121 14.21 13.29 7.33
N THR A 122 14.18 12.83 6.08
CA THR A 122 14.65 11.50 5.67
C THR A 122 15.49 11.61 4.39
N GLU A 123 16.23 10.55 4.06
CA GLU A 123 17.03 10.48 2.84
C GLU A 123 16.17 10.48 1.57
N GLU A 124 14.92 10.00 1.68
CA GLU A 124 13.93 9.99 0.63
C GLU A 124 13.32 11.38 0.36
N LEU A 125 13.74 12.40 1.12
CA LEU A 125 13.17 13.75 1.12
C LEU A 125 11.68 13.79 1.47
N MET A 126 11.23 12.82 2.23
CA MET A 126 9.84 12.62 2.66
C MET A 126 9.68 12.90 4.16
N PRO A 127 8.48 13.29 4.62
CA PRO A 127 8.19 13.43 6.04
C PRO A 127 8.43 12.13 6.83
N LEU A 128 9.05 12.26 7.98
CA LEU A 128 9.44 11.11 8.82
C LEU A 128 8.26 10.22 9.23
N PRO A 129 7.07 10.73 9.61
CA PRO A 129 5.96 9.87 10.02
C PRO A 129 5.51 8.89 8.95
N ILE A 130 5.43 9.32 7.69
CA ILE A 130 5.01 8.44 6.60
C ILE A 130 6.09 7.42 6.26
N VAL A 131 7.37 7.81 6.28
CA VAL A 131 8.48 6.88 6.04
C VAL A 131 8.52 5.79 7.11
N LEU A 132 8.39 6.15 8.40
CA LEU A 132 8.33 5.17 9.49
C LEU A 132 7.12 4.23 9.36
N SER A 133 5.96 4.77 8.95
CA SER A 133 4.77 3.96 8.71
C SER A 133 4.98 2.97 7.57
N HIS A 134 5.61 3.38 6.47
CA HIS A 134 5.95 2.49 5.36
C HIS A 134 6.94 1.40 5.77
N ILE A 135 8.03 1.75 6.47
CA ILE A 135 9.02 0.78 6.96
C ILE A 135 8.32 -0.26 7.86
N THR A 136 7.48 0.20 8.80
CA THR A 136 6.77 -0.68 9.73
C THR A 136 5.88 -1.69 9.01
N LEU A 137 5.09 -1.23 8.03
CA LEU A 137 4.19 -2.12 7.28
C LEU A 137 4.96 -3.04 6.31
N MET A 138 6.08 -2.59 5.75
CA MET A 138 6.96 -3.45 4.94
C MET A 138 7.56 -4.58 5.76
N GLU A 139 8.07 -4.29 6.97
CA GLU A 139 8.62 -5.32 7.85
C GLU A 139 7.52 -6.27 8.34
N LEU A 140 6.33 -5.76 8.67
CA LEU A 140 5.19 -6.61 9.02
C LEU A 140 4.81 -7.57 7.89
N ALA A 141 4.77 -7.08 6.65
CA ALA A 141 4.51 -7.90 5.47
C ALA A 141 5.64 -8.90 5.20
N ALA A 142 6.90 -8.54 5.46
CA ALA A 142 8.05 -9.44 5.36
C ALA A 142 7.95 -10.59 6.36
N ILE A 143 7.69 -10.29 7.64
CA ILE A 143 7.48 -11.31 8.69
C ILE A 143 6.38 -12.29 8.28
N ARG A 144 5.24 -11.79 7.81
CA ARG A 144 4.13 -12.62 7.34
C ARG A 144 4.53 -13.53 6.17
N LYS A 145 5.29 -13.02 5.20
CA LYS A 145 5.73 -13.78 4.01
C LYS A 145 6.83 -14.80 4.33
N GLU A 146 7.68 -14.50 5.30
CA GLU A 146 8.69 -15.43 5.83
C GLU A 146 8.07 -16.64 6.53
N GLY A 147 6.90 -16.49 7.15
CA GLY A 147 6.10 -17.56 7.75
C GLY A 147 6.69 -18.22 8.99
N GLY A 148 7.80 -17.71 9.52
CA GLY A 148 8.49 -18.27 10.70
C GLY A 148 8.01 -17.70 12.03
N GLN A 149 7.61 -16.44 12.05
CA GLN A 149 7.16 -15.72 13.24
C GLN A 149 5.82 -15.04 12.96
N MET A 150 5.04 -14.72 14.00
CA MET A 150 3.73 -14.07 13.88
C MET A 150 2.86 -14.71 12.77
N THR A 151 2.81 -16.05 12.74
CA THR A 151 2.18 -16.83 11.64
C THR A 151 0.67 -16.60 11.51
N TYR A 152 0.07 -15.97 12.50
CA TYR A 152 -1.33 -15.54 12.50
C TYR A 152 -1.60 -14.28 11.67
N LEU A 153 -0.58 -13.57 11.16
CA LEU A 153 -0.77 -12.33 10.41
C LEU A 153 -1.50 -12.56 9.08
N ARG A 154 -2.42 -11.64 8.78
CA ARG A 154 -3.11 -11.53 7.48
C ARG A 154 -2.69 -10.27 6.73
N PRO A 155 -3.04 -10.15 5.43
CA PRO A 155 -2.49 -9.07 4.60
C PRO A 155 -2.91 -7.65 4.96
N ASP A 156 -4.10 -7.43 5.57
CA ASP A 156 -4.60 -6.08 5.85
C ASP A 156 -3.96 -5.48 7.10
N SER A 157 -3.40 -4.28 6.97
CA SER A 157 -2.80 -3.56 8.10
C SER A 157 -2.74 -2.06 7.84
N LYS A 158 -2.75 -1.29 8.93
CA LYS A 158 -2.65 0.18 8.94
C LYS A 158 -1.67 0.60 10.02
N CYS A 159 -0.88 1.65 9.74
CA CYS A 159 0.10 2.18 10.68
C CYS A 159 0.07 3.70 10.68
N GLN A 160 0.23 4.29 11.87
CA GLN A 160 0.34 5.72 12.04
C GLN A 160 1.40 6.02 13.10
N PHE A 161 2.29 6.96 12.80
CA PHE A 161 3.21 7.55 13.77
C PHE A 161 2.82 8.97 14.12
N THR A 162 2.83 9.30 15.40
CA THR A 162 2.77 10.67 15.91
C THR A 162 4.14 11.02 16.43
N ILE A 163 4.72 12.13 15.94
CA ILE A 163 6.06 12.58 16.28
C ILE A 163 5.97 13.97 16.90
N GLU A 164 6.69 14.16 18.00
CA GLU A 164 6.87 15.47 18.62
C GLU A 164 8.04 16.19 17.97
N TYR A 165 7.81 17.47 17.61
CA TYR A 165 8.79 18.35 17.01
C TYR A 165 9.06 19.56 17.90
N ASP A 166 10.29 20.06 17.88
CA ASP A 166 10.63 21.33 18.50
C ASP A 166 10.20 22.54 17.65
N GLU A 167 10.46 23.74 18.15
CA GLU A 167 10.14 25.00 17.47
C GLU A 167 10.86 25.17 16.12
N ASN A 168 11.96 24.45 15.92
CA ASN A 168 12.73 24.42 14.68
C ASN A 168 12.31 23.31 13.73
N GLN A 169 11.17 22.67 13.97
CA GLN A 169 10.66 21.54 13.18
C GLN A 169 11.60 20.30 13.17
N LYS A 170 12.40 20.14 14.23
CA LYS A 170 13.26 18.97 14.40
C LYS A 170 12.55 17.92 15.26
N ALA A 171 12.47 16.70 14.75
CA ALA A 171 11.88 15.56 15.46
C ALA A 171 12.64 15.29 16.77
N GLN A 172 11.91 15.22 17.89
CA GLN A 172 12.45 15.01 19.24
C GLN A 172 12.22 13.59 19.73
N ARG A 173 11.03 13.05 19.55
CA ARG A 173 10.66 11.68 19.93
C ARG A 173 9.44 11.20 19.16
N ILE A 174 9.28 9.90 19.12
CA ILE A 174 8.01 9.27 18.72
C ILE A 174 7.10 9.28 19.94
N ASP A 175 5.96 9.99 19.83
CA ASP A 175 4.97 10.06 20.90
C ASP A 175 4.08 8.82 20.90
N THR A 176 3.51 8.50 19.74
CA THR A 176 2.56 7.37 19.62
C THR A 176 2.79 6.59 18.33
N LEU A 177 2.74 5.28 18.44
CA LEU A 177 2.59 4.34 17.34
C LEU A 177 1.22 3.65 17.45
N VAL A 178 0.40 3.81 16.42
CA VAL A 178 -0.84 3.04 16.25
C VAL A 178 -0.62 2.01 15.14
N LEU A 179 -0.83 0.74 15.45
CA LEU A 179 -0.75 -0.36 14.48
C LEU A 179 -2.05 -1.17 14.54
N SER A 180 -2.76 -1.24 13.43
CA SER A 180 -3.86 -2.18 13.24
C SER A 180 -3.43 -3.25 12.24
N THR A 181 -3.48 -4.51 12.63
CA THR A 181 -3.11 -5.64 11.78
C THR A 181 -4.15 -6.75 11.85
N GLN A 182 -4.58 -7.20 10.68
CA GLN A 182 -5.49 -8.34 10.56
C GLN A 182 -4.76 -9.63 10.96
N HIS A 183 -5.46 -10.51 11.66
CA HIS A 183 -4.90 -11.77 12.17
C HIS A 183 -5.92 -12.91 12.14
N ASP A 184 -5.43 -14.14 12.17
CA ASP A 184 -6.26 -15.32 12.39
C ASP A 184 -6.83 -15.34 13.82
N PRO A 185 -8.00 -15.93 14.06
CA PRO A 185 -8.44 -16.25 15.40
C PRO A 185 -7.68 -17.47 15.91
N PHE A 186 -6.76 -17.30 16.87
CA PHE A 186 -5.89 -18.37 17.34
C PHE A 186 -6.03 -18.68 18.83
N THR A 187 -6.68 -17.81 19.61
CA THR A 187 -6.99 -18.02 21.03
C THR A 187 -8.08 -17.03 21.47
N GLU A 188 -8.29 -16.87 22.77
CA GLU A 188 -9.23 -15.91 23.35
C GLU A 188 -8.85 -14.46 23.02
N ASP A 189 -9.83 -13.58 22.82
CA ASP A 189 -9.66 -12.22 22.33
C ASP A 189 -8.58 -11.42 23.11
N HIS A 190 -8.62 -11.46 24.43
CA HIS A 190 -7.66 -10.74 25.28
C HIS A 190 -6.25 -11.33 25.22
N MET A 191 -6.12 -12.64 25.02
CA MET A 191 -4.84 -13.31 24.87
C MET A 191 -4.23 -13.03 23.49
N MET A 192 -5.05 -13.00 22.43
CA MET A 192 -4.60 -12.58 21.09
C MET A 192 -4.05 -11.17 21.13
N HIS A 193 -4.79 -10.23 21.72
CA HIS A 193 -4.37 -8.83 21.82
C HIS A 193 -3.03 -8.70 22.55
N ARG A 194 -2.88 -9.39 23.66
CA ARG A 194 -1.64 -9.41 24.44
C ARG A 194 -0.48 -9.98 23.62
N GLN A 195 -0.66 -11.15 23.01
CA GLN A 195 0.37 -11.81 22.22
C GLN A 195 0.80 -10.94 21.03
N ILE A 196 -0.15 -10.37 20.29
CA ILE A 196 0.14 -9.51 19.15
C ILE A 196 0.94 -8.27 19.61
N THR A 197 0.57 -7.69 20.77
CA THR A 197 1.29 -6.54 21.33
C THR A 197 2.71 -6.90 21.74
N GLU A 198 2.90 -8.03 22.41
CA GLU A 198 4.24 -8.53 22.78
C GLU A 198 5.09 -8.85 21.54
N ASP A 199 4.52 -9.44 20.50
CA ASP A 199 5.23 -9.74 19.26
C ASP A 199 5.57 -8.46 18.46
N VAL A 200 4.72 -7.45 18.48
CA VAL A 200 5.04 -6.14 17.90
C VAL A 200 6.24 -5.52 18.61
N LEU A 201 6.30 -5.58 19.94
CA LEU A 201 7.41 -5.05 20.73
C LEU A 201 8.72 -5.83 20.52
N ASN A 202 8.63 -7.17 20.49
CA ASN A 202 9.81 -8.02 20.56
C ASN A 202 10.31 -8.49 19.18
N ILE A 203 9.47 -8.46 18.15
CA ILE A 203 9.79 -8.94 16.80
C ILE A 203 9.75 -7.81 15.78
N LEU A 204 8.63 -7.10 15.67
CA LEU A 204 8.45 -6.09 14.63
C LEU A 204 9.30 -4.85 14.89
N LEU A 205 9.18 -4.22 16.08
CA LEU A 205 9.88 -2.96 16.36
C LEU A 205 11.42 -3.07 16.24
N PRO A 206 12.09 -4.12 16.72
CA PRO A 206 13.52 -4.28 16.51
C PRO A 206 13.90 -4.28 15.02
N ARG A 207 13.11 -4.94 14.16
CA ARG A 207 13.34 -4.96 12.71
C ARG A 207 13.13 -3.57 12.09
N VAL A 208 12.11 -2.85 12.54
CA VAL A 208 11.85 -1.47 12.09
C VAL A 208 13.01 -0.56 12.45
N ILE A 209 13.45 -0.59 13.71
CA ILE A 209 14.59 0.23 14.21
C ILE A 209 15.87 -0.08 13.44
N ASP A 210 16.09 -1.35 13.07
CA ASP A 210 17.26 -1.72 12.27
C ASP A 210 17.25 -1.08 10.87
N LYS A 211 16.08 -0.93 10.25
CA LYS A 211 15.90 -0.30 8.94
C LYS A 211 15.91 1.22 8.94
N VAL A 212 15.71 1.84 10.10
CA VAL A 212 15.73 3.29 10.24
C VAL A 212 17.15 3.81 10.19
N HIS A 213 17.35 4.96 9.51
CA HIS A 213 18.65 5.61 9.44
C HIS A 213 19.25 5.84 10.84
N PRO A 214 20.55 5.57 11.06
CA PRO A 214 21.19 5.63 12.40
C PRO A 214 20.92 6.94 13.16
N SER A 215 20.89 8.08 12.47
CA SER A 215 20.64 9.39 13.08
C SER A 215 19.22 9.56 13.64
N ARG A 216 18.29 8.64 13.37
CA ARG A 216 16.89 8.69 13.81
C ARG A 216 16.53 7.59 14.83
N LYS A 217 17.43 6.62 15.07
CA LYS A 217 17.18 5.51 16.01
C LYS A 217 16.89 6.00 17.43
N HIS A 218 17.52 7.10 17.85
CA HIS A 218 17.30 7.71 19.17
C HIS A 218 15.86 8.14 19.43
N LEU A 219 15.03 8.34 18.38
CA LEU A 219 13.63 8.72 18.53
C LEU A 219 12.78 7.60 19.15
N PHE A 220 13.28 6.36 19.15
CA PHE A 220 12.64 5.18 19.75
C PHE A 220 13.09 4.94 21.20
N ASP A 221 14.06 5.70 21.72
CA ASP A 221 14.64 5.51 23.06
C ASP A 221 13.75 6.07 24.20
N HIS A 222 12.65 6.71 23.88
CA HIS A 222 11.71 7.31 24.82
C HIS A 222 10.45 6.46 24.99
N ASP A 223 9.74 6.63 26.10
CA ASP A 223 8.46 6.01 26.36
C ASP A 223 7.45 6.38 25.27
N MET A 224 7.31 5.51 24.31
CA MET A 224 6.38 5.62 23.20
C MET A 224 5.05 4.93 23.58
N LYS A 225 3.94 5.62 23.37
CA LYS A 225 2.62 5.01 23.50
C LYS A 225 2.39 4.05 22.33
N LEU A 226 2.31 2.75 22.61
CA LEU A 226 2.00 1.73 21.62
C LEU A 226 0.53 1.32 21.70
N LEU A 227 -0.20 1.47 20.59
CA LEU A 227 -1.59 1.07 20.44
C LEU A 227 -1.71 0.02 19.32
N VAL A 228 -1.83 -1.23 19.70
CA VAL A 228 -1.99 -2.35 18.78
C VAL A 228 -3.45 -2.77 18.76
N ASN A 229 -4.07 -2.82 17.57
CA ASN A 229 -5.50 -3.16 17.41
C ASN A 229 -6.38 -2.49 18.48
N PRO A 230 -6.38 -1.14 18.60
CA PRO A 230 -6.98 -0.43 19.73
C PRO A 230 -8.49 -0.62 19.86
N THR A 231 -9.16 -1.07 18.82
CA THR A 231 -10.61 -1.38 18.81
C THR A 231 -10.91 -2.83 19.17
N GLY A 232 -9.90 -3.64 19.48
CA GLY A 232 -10.02 -5.06 19.78
C GLY A 232 -9.55 -5.96 18.65
N LYS A 233 -10.08 -7.18 18.55
CA LYS A 233 -9.69 -8.15 17.53
C LYS A 233 -9.95 -7.63 16.11
N PHE A 234 -9.05 -7.99 15.19
CA PHE A 234 -9.15 -7.63 13.79
C PHE A 234 -9.02 -8.87 12.89
N VAL A 235 -10.05 -9.70 12.90
CA VAL A 235 -10.12 -10.95 12.11
C VAL A 235 -10.78 -10.70 10.75
N ILE A 236 -11.82 -9.87 10.69
CA ILE A 236 -12.50 -9.52 9.44
C ILE A 236 -11.85 -8.25 8.89
N GLY A 237 -11.19 -8.38 7.75
CA GLY A 237 -10.48 -7.28 7.07
C GLY A 237 -10.27 -7.58 5.60
N GLY A 238 -9.44 -6.77 4.94
CA GLY A 238 -9.25 -6.86 3.49
C GLY A 238 -10.53 -6.60 2.70
N PRO A 239 -10.67 -7.13 1.47
CA PRO A 239 -11.86 -6.93 0.64
C PRO A 239 -13.16 -7.45 1.26
N HIS A 240 -13.06 -8.40 2.20
CA HIS A 240 -14.23 -8.90 2.94
C HIS A 240 -14.70 -7.93 4.02
N GLY A 241 -13.81 -7.17 4.62
CA GLY A 241 -14.14 -6.19 5.66
C GLY A 241 -14.55 -4.83 5.08
N ASP A 242 -13.87 -4.39 4.04
CA ASP A 242 -14.06 -3.08 3.41
C ASP A 242 -13.71 -3.12 1.93
N THR A 243 -14.50 -2.42 1.13
CA THR A 243 -14.33 -2.28 -0.31
C THR A 243 -13.12 -1.40 -0.63
N GLY A 244 -12.27 -1.83 -1.58
CA GLY A 244 -11.16 -1.07 -2.12
C GLY A 244 -11.46 -0.48 -3.50
N LEU A 245 -10.90 0.69 -3.77
CA LEU A 245 -10.93 1.36 -5.08
C LEU A 245 -9.61 2.10 -5.29
N THR A 246 -9.05 2.02 -6.49
CA THR A 246 -7.84 2.76 -6.88
C THR A 246 -7.94 4.25 -6.59
N GLY A 247 -6.82 4.89 -6.24
CA GLY A 247 -6.71 6.33 -6.02
C GLY A 247 -7.42 6.86 -4.77
N ARG A 248 -7.87 6.01 -3.84
CA ARG A 248 -8.57 6.43 -2.60
C ARG A 248 -7.67 6.45 -1.35
N LYS A 249 -6.38 6.20 -1.47
CA LYS A 249 -5.43 6.23 -0.35
C LYS A 249 -4.48 7.44 -0.43
N ILE A 250 -5.06 8.62 -0.63
CA ILE A 250 -4.32 9.86 -0.89
C ILE A 250 -3.27 10.20 0.18
N ILE A 251 -3.48 9.83 1.44
CA ILE A 251 -2.49 10.06 2.52
C ILE A 251 -1.27 9.14 2.34
N VAL A 252 -1.46 7.91 1.85
CA VAL A 252 -0.38 6.97 1.52
C VAL A 252 0.34 7.41 0.24
N ASP A 253 -0.43 7.89 -0.74
CA ASP A 253 0.07 8.25 -2.08
C ASP A 253 0.84 9.57 -2.09
N THR A 254 0.62 10.43 -1.09
CA THR A 254 1.23 11.74 -0.98
C THR A 254 2.24 11.81 0.17
N TYR A 255 2.11 12.76 1.08
CA TYR A 255 3.14 13.12 2.06
C TYR A 255 2.70 12.86 3.51
N GLY A 256 1.70 12.00 3.74
CA GLY A 256 1.23 11.66 5.09
C GLY A 256 0.49 12.79 5.80
N GLY A 257 -0.12 13.71 5.05
CA GLY A 257 -0.82 14.89 5.59
C GLY A 257 0.06 16.13 5.78
N ARG A 258 1.29 16.10 5.28
CA ARG A 258 2.17 17.29 5.12
C ARG A 258 2.05 17.82 3.69
N GLY A 259 2.09 19.16 3.49
CA GLY A 259 2.06 19.82 2.17
C GLY A 259 0.68 20.25 1.73
#